data_bf8e9a1a0ddf9321cfcfc08b4d2e9322
#
_entry.id   bf8e9a1a0ddf9321cfcfc08b4d2e9322
#
_cell.length_a   1.000
_cell.length_b   1.000
_cell.length_c   1.000
_cell.angle_alpha   90.00
_cell.angle_beta   90.00
_cell.angle_gamma   90.00
#
_symmetry.space_group_name_H-M   'P 1'
#
loop_
_entity.id
_entity.type
_entity.pdbx_description
1 polymer ?
#
loop_
_entity_poly.entity_id
_entity_poly.type
_entity_poly.pdbx_seq_one_letter_code
_entity_poly.pdbx_strand_id
1 'polypeptide(L)'
;ASQIEMEAAATEHLKAIGAYLKPTFKSVDLKAEPFDVEASIMIPVRNRIRTIRDAIESALSQKTNFKFNVFIVENGPDYHSTDGTTELIDEYKNDERVIHIIPNRRDIGVGNSWNMAAHHPQCGRFIVQLDSDDVYSDEYTLQKFVDAFYEQQCAMVIGSYMLTDIHKNMLPPGKIDHREWTPEN
;
A
#
# COMPACT_ATOMS: atom_id res chain seq x y z
N ALA A 1 20.73 17.29 -16.89
CA ALA A 1 20.33 17.94 -18.16
C ALA A 1 19.21 17.12 -18.83
N SER A 2 19.38 15.82 -19.02
CA SER A 2 18.39 15.00 -19.74
C SER A 2 17.02 14.91 -19.04
N GLN A 3 16.96 14.87 -17.69
CA GLN A 3 15.70 14.82 -16.95
C GLN A 3 14.88 16.09 -17.17
N ILE A 4 15.47 17.25 -16.99
CA ILE A 4 14.82 18.56 -17.19
C ILE A 4 14.34 18.71 -18.65
N GLU A 5 15.13 18.27 -19.61
CA GLU A 5 14.75 18.31 -21.03
C GLU A 5 13.57 17.39 -21.33
N MET A 6 13.55 16.18 -20.74
CA MET A 6 12.44 15.24 -20.88
C MET A 6 11.16 15.78 -20.25
N GLU A 7 11.21 16.37 -19.08
CA GLU A 7 10.07 17.00 -18.40
C GLU A 7 9.52 18.16 -19.20
N ALA A 8 10.40 19.01 -19.76
CA ALA A 8 10.00 20.10 -20.64
C ALA A 8 9.30 19.59 -21.90
N ALA A 9 9.88 18.60 -22.57
CA ALA A 9 9.33 18.02 -23.79
C ALA A 9 7.98 17.31 -23.52
N ALA A 10 7.86 16.57 -22.41
CA ALA A 10 6.62 15.95 -22.01
C ALA A 10 5.53 16.99 -21.70
N THR A 11 5.88 18.06 -20.99
CA THR A 11 4.97 19.16 -20.66
C THR A 11 4.47 19.88 -21.91
N GLU A 12 5.36 20.18 -22.85
CA GLU A 12 4.99 20.79 -24.14
C GLU A 12 4.08 19.88 -24.96
N HIS A 13 4.40 18.59 -25.01
CA HIS A 13 3.54 17.61 -25.68
C HIS A 13 2.15 17.55 -25.07
N LEU A 14 2.04 17.46 -23.74
CA LEU A 14 0.76 17.44 -23.02
C LEU A 14 -0.06 18.70 -23.28
N LYS A 15 0.59 19.88 -23.34
CA LYS A 15 -0.09 21.14 -23.71
C LYS A 15 -0.59 21.11 -25.14
N ALA A 16 0.24 20.60 -26.07
CA ALA A 16 -0.12 20.55 -27.50
C ALA A 16 -1.33 19.64 -27.79
N ILE A 17 -1.47 18.53 -27.06
CA ILE A 17 -2.60 17.59 -27.21
C ILE A 17 -3.80 17.93 -26.31
N GLY A 18 -3.75 19.02 -25.53
CA GLY A 18 -4.82 19.43 -24.62
C GLY A 18 -4.97 18.54 -23.36
N ALA A 19 -3.97 17.75 -23.02
CA ALA A 19 -3.96 16.84 -21.87
C ALA A 19 -3.15 17.36 -20.67
N TYR A 20 -2.64 18.60 -20.75
CA TYR A 20 -1.88 19.18 -19.64
C TYR A 20 -2.81 19.57 -18.48
N LEU A 21 -2.62 18.91 -17.35
CA LEU A 21 -3.27 19.23 -16.09
C LEU A 21 -2.35 20.17 -15.29
N LYS A 22 -2.73 21.44 -15.20
CA LYS A 22 -2.00 22.40 -14.37
C LYS A 22 -2.08 21.93 -12.90
N PRO A 23 -0.95 21.80 -12.19
CA PRO A 23 -0.97 21.48 -10.78
C PRO A 23 -1.79 22.50 -10.00
N THR A 24 -2.84 22.05 -9.35
CA THR A 24 -3.67 22.86 -8.46
C THR A 24 -3.81 22.10 -7.16
N PHE A 25 -3.02 22.48 -6.18
CA PHE A 25 -3.00 21.81 -4.88
C PHE A 25 -4.14 22.37 -4.03
N LYS A 26 -4.96 21.45 -3.51
CA LYS A 26 -5.92 21.76 -2.44
C LYS A 26 -5.33 21.30 -1.13
N SER A 27 -5.52 22.07 -0.07
CA SER A 27 -5.18 21.60 1.28
C SER A 27 -6.01 20.36 1.62
N VAL A 28 -5.36 19.37 2.19
CA VAL A 28 -6.03 18.14 2.66
C VAL A 28 -6.49 18.40 4.10
N ASP A 29 -7.79 18.35 4.34
CA ASP A 29 -8.31 18.33 5.70
C ASP A 29 -8.41 16.89 6.20
N LEU A 30 -7.37 16.45 6.88
CA LEU A 30 -7.27 15.08 7.40
C LEU A 30 -8.22 14.79 8.56
N LYS A 31 -8.96 15.79 9.06
CA LYS A 31 -9.87 15.66 10.21
C LYS A 31 -11.33 15.92 9.85
N ALA A 32 -11.64 16.21 8.58
CA ALA A 32 -12.97 16.56 8.14
C ALA A 32 -14.03 15.50 8.45
N GLU A 33 -13.67 14.22 8.36
CA GLU A 33 -14.60 13.10 8.57
C GLU A 33 -14.08 12.19 9.70
N PRO A 34 -14.97 11.68 10.56
CA PRO A 34 -14.60 10.68 11.55
C PRO A 34 -14.39 9.31 10.88
N PHE A 35 -13.42 8.56 11.37
CA PHE A 35 -13.16 7.17 10.99
C PHE A 35 -13.03 6.31 12.24
N ASP A 36 -13.66 5.15 12.26
CA ASP A 36 -13.54 4.18 13.36
C ASP A 36 -12.15 3.55 13.41
N VAL A 37 -11.50 3.46 12.26
CA VAL A 37 -10.16 2.92 12.03
C VAL A 37 -9.32 4.01 11.39
N GLU A 38 -8.12 4.23 11.89
CA GLU A 38 -7.24 5.29 11.37
C GLU A 38 -6.48 4.84 10.14
N ALA A 39 -5.99 3.61 10.11
CA ALA A 39 -5.23 3.10 8.97
C ALA A 39 -5.67 1.68 8.60
N SER A 40 -5.66 1.41 7.29
CA SER A 40 -5.86 0.07 6.74
C SER A 40 -4.62 -0.35 5.97
N ILE A 41 -4.03 -1.49 6.35
CA ILE A 41 -2.99 -2.13 5.56
C ILE A 41 -3.67 -2.99 4.50
N MET A 42 -3.22 -2.89 3.25
CA MET A 42 -3.79 -3.62 2.12
C MET A 42 -2.77 -4.56 1.52
N ILE A 43 -3.10 -5.86 1.52
CA ILE A 43 -2.27 -6.93 0.99
C ILE A 43 -3.01 -7.60 -0.18
N PRO A 44 -2.71 -7.21 -1.44
CA PRO A 44 -3.20 -7.95 -2.59
C PRO A 44 -2.42 -9.26 -2.71
N VAL A 45 -3.12 -10.37 -2.93
CA VAL A 45 -2.47 -11.68 -2.94
C VAL A 45 -3.00 -12.61 -4.03
N ARG A 46 -2.11 -13.41 -4.60
CA ARG A 46 -2.42 -14.56 -5.43
C ARG A 46 -1.25 -15.52 -5.44
N ASN A 47 -1.49 -16.76 -4.99
CA ASN A 47 -0.48 -17.84 -5.00
C ASN A 47 0.84 -17.41 -4.33
N ARG A 48 0.77 -17.10 -3.04
CA ARG A 48 1.91 -16.63 -2.22
C ARG A 48 2.10 -17.46 -0.94
N ILE A 49 1.83 -18.77 -1.00
CA ILE A 49 1.95 -19.66 0.17
C ILE A 49 3.29 -19.52 0.92
N ARG A 50 4.37 -19.19 0.20
CA ARG A 50 5.72 -19.09 0.76
C ARG A 50 6.00 -17.80 1.52
N THR A 51 5.26 -16.73 1.26
CA THR A 51 5.59 -15.39 1.76
C THR A 51 4.44 -14.72 2.51
N ILE A 52 3.19 -15.07 2.20
CA ILE A 52 2.00 -14.39 2.75
C ILE A 52 1.95 -14.43 4.28
N ARG A 53 2.43 -15.50 4.93
CA ARG A 53 2.49 -15.57 6.40
C ARG A 53 3.35 -14.45 6.96
N ASP A 54 4.53 -14.26 6.42
CA ASP A 54 5.46 -13.21 6.84
C ASP A 54 4.86 -11.81 6.66
N ALA A 55 4.17 -11.56 5.55
CA ALA A 55 3.50 -10.28 5.29
C ALA A 55 2.37 -10.03 6.31
N ILE A 56 1.50 -11.02 6.57
CA ILE A 56 0.40 -10.90 7.54
C ILE A 56 0.95 -10.66 8.96
N GLU A 57 1.91 -11.46 9.39
CA GLU A 57 2.50 -11.34 10.73
C GLU A 57 3.23 -10.00 10.90
N SER A 58 3.93 -9.52 9.87
CA SER A 58 4.54 -8.20 9.85
C SER A 58 3.51 -7.09 9.97
N ALA A 59 2.38 -7.19 9.28
CA ALA A 59 1.27 -6.25 9.38
C ALA A 59 0.62 -6.26 10.77
N LEU A 60 0.33 -7.44 11.31
CA LEU A 60 -0.33 -7.59 12.60
C LEU A 60 0.57 -7.24 13.80
N SER A 61 1.90 -7.30 13.64
CA SER A 61 2.88 -6.93 14.67
C SER A 61 3.04 -5.42 14.84
N GLN A 62 2.44 -4.61 13.98
CA GLN A 62 2.58 -3.15 14.05
C GLN A 62 2.03 -2.59 15.36
N LYS A 63 2.80 -1.70 15.97
CA LYS A 63 2.47 -0.99 17.21
C LYS A 63 2.08 0.45 16.89
N THR A 64 0.84 0.82 17.21
CA THR A 64 0.29 2.13 16.91
C THR A 64 -0.46 2.69 18.12
N ASN A 65 -0.63 4.00 18.17
CA ASN A 65 -1.48 4.67 19.15
C ASN A 65 -2.94 4.87 18.63
N PHE A 66 -3.26 4.26 17.51
CA PHE A 66 -4.57 4.29 16.86
C PHE A 66 -5.02 2.88 16.47
N LYS A 67 -6.30 2.75 16.11
CA LYS A 67 -6.83 1.49 15.57
C LYS A 67 -6.48 1.32 14.11
N PHE A 68 -6.07 0.13 13.74
CA PHE A 68 -5.83 -0.26 12.34
C PHE A 68 -6.41 -1.64 12.05
N ASN A 69 -6.59 -1.94 10.78
CA ASN A 69 -6.98 -3.25 10.27
C ASN A 69 -6.13 -3.65 9.04
N VAL A 70 -6.27 -4.91 8.63
CA VAL A 70 -5.50 -5.52 7.54
C VAL A 70 -6.47 -6.15 6.55
N PHE A 71 -6.55 -5.59 5.37
CA PHE A 71 -7.27 -6.18 4.24
C PHE A 71 -6.36 -7.11 3.48
N ILE A 72 -6.81 -8.35 3.29
CA ILE A 72 -6.16 -9.33 2.43
C ILE A 72 -7.12 -9.60 1.29
N VAL A 73 -6.75 -9.19 0.08
CA VAL A 73 -7.63 -9.27 -1.09
C VAL A 73 -7.03 -10.23 -2.09
N GLU A 74 -7.71 -11.35 -2.30
CA GLU A 74 -7.28 -12.34 -3.28
C GLU A 74 -7.53 -11.87 -4.71
N ASN A 75 -6.61 -12.19 -5.58
CA ASN A 75 -6.67 -11.88 -7.01
C ASN A 75 -6.32 -13.12 -7.82
N GLY A 76 -7.31 -13.86 -8.22
CA GLY A 76 -7.11 -15.10 -8.98
C GLY A 76 -8.19 -15.36 -10.02
N PRO A 77 -7.92 -16.24 -11.02
CA PRO A 77 -8.87 -16.55 -12.07
C PRO A 77 -10.15 -17.24 -11.57
N ASP A 78 -10.06 -17.92 -10.43
CA ASP A 78 -11.16 -18.63 -9.79
C ASP A 78 -11.56 -18.00 -8.45
N TYR A 79 -11.31 -16.69 -8.29
CA TYR A 79 -11.63 -15.84 -7.14
C TYR A 79 -10.69 -16.02 -5.93
N HIS A 80 -9.85 -17.06 -5.91
CA HIS A 80 -8.93 -17.36 -4.81
C HIS A 80 -7.63 -17.98 -5.32
N SER A 81 -6.69 -18.13 -4.43
CA SER A 81 -5.42 -18.82 -4.69
C SER A 81 -5.60 -20.34 -4.75
N THR A 82 -4.68 -21.03 -5.41
CA THR A 82 -4.75 -22.49 -5.66
C THR A 82 -3.57 -23.28 -5.09
N ASP A 83 -2.68 -22.62 -4.36
CA ASP A 83 -1.44 -23.19 -3.82
C ASP A 83 -1.45 -23.40 -2.28
N GLY A 84 -2.61 -23.20 -1.63
CA GLY A 84 -2.76 -23.24 -0.17
C GLY A 84 -2.71 -21.88 0.49
N THR A 85 -2.58 -20.79 -0.28
CA THR A 85 -2.56 -19.42 0.26
C THR A 85 -3.86 -19.08 0.97
N THR A 86 -5.02 -19.42 0.41
CA THR A 86 -6.34 -19.16 0.99
C THR A 86 -6.51 -19.83 2.34
N GLU A 87 -6.14 -21.11 2.44
CA GLU A 87 -6.21 -21.90 3.67
C GLU A 87 -5.31 -21.30 4.75
N LEU A 88 -4.14 -20.81 4.38
CA LEU A 88 -3.22 -20.15 5.29
C LEU A 88 -3.80 -18.82 5.81
N ILE A 89 -4.44 -18.02 4.96
CA ILE A 89 -5.09 -16.78 5.38
C ILE A 89 -6.22 -17.06 6.36
N ASP A 90 -6.95 -18.15 6.18
CA ASP A 90 -8.04 -18.59 7.07
C ASP A 90 -7.58 -18.87 8.52
N GLU A 91 -6.29 -19.13 8.75
CA GLU A 91 -5.75 -19.28 10.10
C GLU A 91 -5.91 -17.98 10.93
N TYR A 92 -5.97 -16.82 10.26
CA TYR A 92 -6.08 -15.49 10.88
C TYR A 92 -7.53 -14.97 11.02
N LYS A 93 -8.54 -15.73 10.61
CA LYS A 93 -9.96 -15.31 10.62
C LYS A 93 -10.54 -14.93 11.99
N ASN A 94 -9.87 -15.31 13.08
CA ASN A 94 -10.27 -14.96 14.44
C ASN A 94 -9.61 -13.67 14.96
N ASP A 95 -8.69 -13.07 14.22
CA ASP A 95 -8.17 -11.72 14.52
C ASP A 95 -9.13 -10.68 13.95
N GLU A 96 -9.78 -9.93 14.82
CA GLU A 96 -10.80 -8.92 14.46
C GLU A 96 -10.25 -7.83 13.52
N ARG A 97 -8.94 -7.69 13.43
CA ARG A 97 -8.29 -6.74 12.53
C ARG A 97 -8.20 -7.26 11.09
N VAL A 98 -8.32 -8.57 10.87
CA VAL A 98 -8.13 -9.18 9.55
C VAL A 98 -9.45 -9.21 8.79
N ILE A 99 -9.43 -8.66 7.58
CA ILE A 99 -10.55 -8.64 6.65
C ILE A 99 -10.11 -9.34 5.37
N HIS A 100 -10.53 -10.60 5.21
CA HIS A 100 -10.23 -11.38 4.03
C HIS A 100 -11.32 -11.18 2.97
N ILE A 101 -10.96 -10.73 1.78
CA ILE A 101 -11.86 -10.50 0.66
C ILE A 101 -11.52 -11.48 -0.47
N ILE A 102 -12.48 -12.33 -0.81
CA ILE A 102 -12.42 -13.16 -2.00
C ILE A 102 -13.37 -12.54 -3.04
N PRO A 103 -12.86 -11.99 -4.13
CA PRO A 103 -13.70 -11.31 -5.13
C PRO A 103 -14.63 -12.29 -5.82
N ASN A 104 -15.83 -11.84 -6.14
CA ASN A 104 -16.79 -12.60 -6.96
C ASN A 104 -16.57 -12.42 -8.49
N ARG A 105 -15.43 -11.87 -8.88
CA ARG A 105 -15.02 -11.61 -10.27
C ARG A 105 -13.69 -12.28 -10.54
N ARG A 106 -13.52 -12.74 -11.79
CA ARG A 106 -12.24 -13.30 -12.23
C ARG A 106 -11.25 -12.18 -12.54
N ASP A 107 -9.99 -12.43 -12.23
CA ASP A 107 -8.84 -11.65 -12.68
C ASP A 107 -9.03 -10.14 -12.53
N ILE A 108 -9.30 -9.71 -11.31
CA ILE A 108 -9.55 -8.30 -11.01
C ILE A 108 -8.31 -7.42 -11.14
N GLY A 109 -7.11 -8.01 -11.09
CA GLY A 109 -5.83 -7.28 -11.06
C GLY A 109 -5.57 -6.57 -9.73
N VAL A 110 -4.32 -6.22 -9.50
CA VAL A 110 -3.89 -5.57 -8.25
C VAL A 110 -4.60 -4.23 -7.99
N GLY A 111 -4.83 -3.43 -9.02
CA GLY A 111 -5.52 -2.15 -8.90
C GLY A 111 -6.96 -2.27 -8.40
N ASN A 112 -7.71 -3.28 -8.87
CA ASN A 112 -9.05 -3.52 -8.35
C ASN A 112 -9.04 -4.14 -6.95
N SER A 113 -8.01 -4.91 -6.59
CA SER A 113 -7.85 -5.39 -5.22
C SER A 113 -7.74 -4.21 -4.25
N TRP A 114 -6.93 -3.21 -4.58
CA TRP A 114 -6.84 -1.97 -3.80
C TRP A 114 -8.17 -1.21 -3.77
N ASN A 115 -8.82 -1.09 -4.93
CA ASN A 115 -10.10 -0.38 -5.02
C ASN A 115 -11.20 -1.04 -4.17
N MET A 116 -11.23 -2.37 -4.11
CA MET A 116 -12.19 -3.10 -3.27
C MET A 116 -11.96 -2.84 -1.79
N ALA A 117 -10.72 -2.86 -1.34
CA ALA A 117 -10.39 -2.55 0.05
C ALA A 117 -10.65 -1.06 0.36
N ALA A 118 -10.25 -0.14 -0.54
CA ALA A 118 -10.42 1.30 -0.36
C ALA A 118 -11.88 1.75 -0.22
N HIS A 119 -12.81 1.04 -0.86
CA HIS A 119 -14.24 1.32 -0.80
C HIS A 119 -15.01 0.42 0.19
N HIS A 120 -14.29 -0.38 0.97
CA HIS A 120 -14.92 -1.21 1.98
C HIS A 120 -15.39 -0.35 3.17
N PRO A 121 -16.59 -0.63 3.75
CA PRO A 121 -17.12 0.16 4.88
C PRO A 121 -16.20 0.23 6.10
N GLN A 122 -15.35 -0.75 6.30
CA GLN A 122 -14.38 -0.81 7.41
C GLN A 122 -13.00 -0.23 7.04
N CYS A 123 -12.85 0.35 5.84
CA CYS A 123 -11.59 0.97 5.45
C CYS A 123 -11.30 2.19 6.33
N GLY A 124 -10.04 2.30 6.78
CA GLY A 124 -9.56 3.41 7.58
C GLY A 124 -9.34 4.69 6.77
N ARG A 125 -9.04 5.76 7.48
CA ARG A 125 -8.72 7.07 6.92
C ARG A 125 -7.53 7.00 5.94
N PHE A 126 -6.49 6.30 6.35
CA PHE A 126 -5.29 6.10 5.54
C PHE A 126 -5.21 4.67 5.03
N ILE A 127 -4.75 4.53 3.80
CA ILE A 127 -4.51 3.24 3.17
C ILE A 127 -3.01 3.08 3.01
N VAL A 128 -2.46 1.97 3.51
CA VAL A 128 -1.05 1.65 3.43
C VAL A 128 -0.88 0.33 2.70
N GLN A 129 -0.18 0.36 1.58
CA GLN A 129 0.10 -0.83 0.79
C GLN A 129 1.19 -1.67 1.46
N LEU A 130 1.00 -2.99 1.42
CA LEU A 130 2.03 -3.99 1.70
C LEU A 130 1.87 -5.12 0.68
N ASP A 131 2.89 -5.39 -0.10
CA ASP A 131 2.84 -6.50 -1.04
C ASP A 131 2.95 -7.84 -0.31
N SER A 132 2.37 -8.89 -0.87
CA SER A 132 2.25 -10.21 -0.22
C SER A 132 3.56 -10.99 -0.09
N ASP A 133 4.65 -10.42 -0.57
CA ASP A 133 6.03 -10.90 -0.48
C ASP A 133 6.98 -9.89 0.19
N ASP A 134 6.42 -8.81 0.76
CA ASP A 134 7.14 -7.80 1.53
C ASP A 134 6.84 -7.88 3.03
N VAL A 135 7.71 -7.26 3.83
CA VAL A 135 7.53 -7.07 5.26
C VAL A 135 7.92 -5.65 5.66
N TYR A 136 7.28 -5.10 6.68
CA TYR A 136 7.69 -3.83 7.26
C TYR A 136 9.06 -3.95 7.92
N SER A 137 9.85 -2.89 7.86
CA SER A 137 11.21 -2.87 8.41
C SER A 137 11.26 -2.96 9.94
N ASP A 138 10.21 -2.51 10.61
CA ASP A 138 10.06 -2.58 12.07
C ASP A 138 8.58 -2.50 12.51
N GLU A 139 8.35 -2.69 13.80
CA GLU A 139 7.03 -2.71 14.42
C GLU A 139 6.36 -1.33 14.55
N TYR A 140 7.02 -0.24 14.15
CA TYR A 140 6.50 1.14 14.19
C TYR A 140 6.34 1.76 12.80
N THR A 141 6.55 0.99 11.75
CA THR A 141 6.49 1.51 10.38
C THR A 141 5.13 2.12 10.06
N LEU A 142 4.03 1.47 10.45
CA LEU A 142 2.68 2.01 10.24
C LEU A 142 2.44 3.32 10.99
N GLN A 143 2.93 3.41 12.25
CA GLN A 143 2.86 4.65 13.02
C GLN A 143 3.59 5.79 12.30
N LYS A 144 4.81 5.53 11.80
CA LYS A 144 5.60 6.53 11.07
C LYS A 144 4.90 7.02 9.80
N PHE A 145 4.21 6.15 9.06
CA PHE A 145 3.43 6.56 7.90
C PHE A 145 2.30 7.52 8.28
N VAL A 146 1.54 7.17 9.32
CA VAL A 146 0.42 8.02 9.76
C VAL A 146 0.90 9.35 10.34
N ASP A 147 1.98 9.34 11.12
CA ASP A 147 2.60 10.56 11.62
C ASP A 147 3.04 11.48 10.47
N ALA A 148 3.67 10.92 9.42
CA ALA A 148 4.08 11.68 8.25
C ALA A 148 2.90 12.33 7.51
N PHE A 149 1.75 11.66 7.37
CA PHE A 149 0.55 12.26 6.80
C PHE A 149 0.11 13.49 7.59
N TYR A 150 0.08 13.40 8.91
CA TYR A 150 -0.33 14.51 9.77
C TYR A 150 0.69 15.63 9.85
N GLU A 151 1.97 15.31 9.92
CA GLU A 151 3.05 16.29 9.99
C GLU A 151 3.22 17.07 8.69
N GLN A 152 3.15 16.37 7.56
CA GLN A 152 3.36 16.97 6.25
C GLN A 152 2.06 17.49 5.60
N GLN A 153 0.88 17.19 6.16
CA GLN A 153 -0.43 17.57 5.60
C GLN A 153 -0.54 17.18 4.11
N CYS A 154 -0.07 15.99 3.77
CA CYS A 154 0.00 15.49 2.40
C CYS A 154 -1.03 14.39 2.12
N ALA A 155 -1.34 14.18 0.85
CA ALA A 155 -2.27 13.15 0.40
C ALA A 155 -1.58 11.81 0.09
N MET A 156 -0.25 11.80 0.01
CA MET A 156 0.54 10.60 -0.28
C MET A 156 1.87 10.64 0.45
N VAL A 157 2.26 9.49 1.00
CA VAL A 157 3.57 9.26 1.62
C VAL A 157 4.22 8.08 0.93
N ILE A 158 5.48 8.22 0.54
CA ILE A 158 6.27 7.16 -0.08
C ILE A 158 7.41 6.78 0.87
N GLY A 159 7.46 5.51 1.24
CA GLY A 159 8.52 4.97 2.08
C GLY A 159 9.78 4.60 1.29
N SER A 160 10.88 4.45 1.99
CA SER A 160 12.07 3.78 1.47
C SER A 160 11.99 2.28 1.71
N TYR A 161 12.78 1.52 0.97
CA TYR A 161 12.80 0.06 1.08
C TYR A 161 14.22 -0.51 1.01
N MET A 162 14.34 -1.78 1.37
CA MET A 162 15.57 -2.57 1.24
C MET A 162 15.24 -3.88 0.52
N LEU A 163 16.11 -4.27 -0.40
CA LEU A 163 16.01 -5.58 -1.03
C LEU A 163 16.51 -6.67 -0.08
N THR A 164 15.77 -7.75 0.03
CA THR A 164 16.17 -8.94 0.82
C THR A 164 15.98 -10.21 0.02
N ASP A 165 16.67 -11.27 0.45
CA ASP A 165 16.33 -12.62 0.02
C ASP A 165 15.13 -13.18 0.79
N ILE A 166 14.72 -14.42 0.49
CA ILE A 166 13.61 -15.10 1.16
C ILE A 166 13.86 -15.36 2.67
N HIS A 167 15.11 -15.28 3.10
CA HIS A 167 15.51 -15.40 4.51
C HIS A 167 15.64 -14.04 5.21
N LYS A 168 15.22 -12.96 4.54
CA LYS A 168 15.30 -11.58 5.03
C LYS A 168 16.73 -11.06 5.20
N ASN A 169 17.72 -11.69 4.56
CA ASN A 169 19.07 -11.15 4.50
C ASN A 169 19.10 -9.99 3.51
N MET A 170 19.71 -8.88 3.92
CA MET A 170 19.82 -7.68 3.09
C MET A 170 20.69 -7.95 1.86
N LEU A 171 20.20 -7.50 0.70
CA LEU A 171 20.91 -7.57 -0.57
C LEU A 171 21.42 -6.18 -0.98
N PRO A 172 22.53 -6.10 -1.77
CA PRO A 172 22.95 -4.83 -2.36
C PRO A 172 21.87 -4.22 -3.25
N PRO A 173 21.77 -2.91 -3.36
CA PRO A 173 22.67 -1.88 -2.81
C PRO A 173 22.36 -1.46 -1.35
N GLY A 174 21.47 -2.13 -0.64
CA GLY A 174 21.02 -1.76 0.70
C GLY A 174 19.76 -0.89 0.64
N LYS A 175 19.68 0.16 1.45
CA LYS A 175 18.49 1.02 1.48
C LYS A 175 18.36 1.82 0.19
N ILE A 176 17.17 1.71 -0.42
CA ILE A 176 16.74 2.53 -1.55
C ILE A 176 15.75 3.56 -1.03
N ASP A 177 16.04 4.82 -1.26
CA ASP A 177 15.18 5.93 -0.85
C ASP A 177 14.87 6.87 -2.03
N HIS A 178 13.90 7.74 -1.84
CA HIS A 178 13.39 8.66 -2.86
C HIS A 178 13.78 10.11 -2.54
N ARG A 179 14.99 10.34 -2.00
CA ARG A 179 15.47 11.68 -1.63
C ARG A 179 15.53 12.66 -2.80
N GLU A 180 15.59 12.14 -4.01
CA GLU A 180 15.61 12.94 -5.23
C GLU A 180 14.21 13.46 -5.60
N TRP A 181 13.17 12.92 -4.98
CA TRP A 181 11.80 13.36 -5.22
C TRP A 181 11.52 14.59 -4.36
N THR A 182 11.15 15.68 -5.01
CA THR A 182 10.79 16.94 -4.38
C THR A 182 9.35 17.31 -4.76
N PRO A 183 8.73 18.28 -4.08
CA PRO A 183 7.39 18.77 -4.46
C PRO A 183 7.31 19.31 -5.88
N GLU A 184 8.46 19.63 -6.49
CA GLU A 184 8.55 20.21 -7.83
C GLU A 184 8.73 19.15 -8.93
N ASN A 185 9.03 17.89 -8.59
CA ASN A 185 9.26 16.82 -9.59
C ASN A 185 8.61 15.49 -9.25
#